data_74926c4cc5982dae85d93c014ec4c7e1
#
_entry.id   74926c4cc5982dae85d93c014ec4c7e1
#
_cell.length_a   1.000
_cell.length_b   1.000
_cell.length_c   1.000
_cell.angle_alpha   90.00
_cell.angle_beta   90.00
_cell.angle_gamma   90.00
#
_symmetry.space_group_name_H-M   'P 1'
#
loop_
_entity.id
_entity.type
_entity.pdbx_description
1 polymer ?
#
loop_
_entity_poly.entity_id
_entity_poly.type
_entity_poly.pdbx_seq_one_letter_code
_entity_poly.pdbx_strand_id
1 'polypeptide(L)'
;AGGTKLRIDMPSKLLLDLKNGYNIGKLVRLDYDQKKKEGYLVAIPCQEYTINGETYTAIGTVYDHSKLDSMLKLKGYDGKAYLFMLDNDGNITYTNQSGDKFLRNYSLLKHLKGEQAITEEEADLFKKKFDNRESGVTLVGKQAPYYLGYCPIESNNTILVCIVAKGVVDNVLRDYQRTVLFTTMLMTGFIFLLLTGLFYSISRLGLADQKAEYEKRNNEL
;
A
#
# COMPACT_ATOMS: atom_id res chain seq x y z
N ALA A 1 -18.89 2.13 -36.57
CA ALA A 1 -18.74 2.33 -35.15
C ALA A 1 -18.18 3.73 -34.96
N GLY A 2 -18.99 4.68 -34.50
CA GLY A 2 -18.58 6.05 -34.23
C GLY A 2 -17.80 6.09 -32.92
N GLY A 3 -16.48 6.15 -33.01
CA GLY A 3 -15.64 6.39 -31.83
C GLY A 3 -15.79 7.83 -31.35
N THR A 4 -15.98 8.04 -30.07
CA THR A 4 -16.00 9.37 -29.47
C THR A 4 -14.56 9.90 -29.43
N LYS A 5 -14.28 11.02 -30.13
CA LYS A 5 -12.95 11.65 -30.06
C LYS A 5 -12.78 12.33 -28.71
N LEU A 6 -11.88 11.81 -27.88
CA LEU A 6 -11.45 12.43 -26.64
C LEU A 6 -10.25 13.33 -26.92
N ARG A 7 -10.35 14.61 -26.59
CA ARG A 7 -9.22 15.53 -26.68
C ARG A 7 -8.50 15.58 -25.33
N ILE A 8 -7.21 15.25 -25.36
CA ILE A 8 -6.34 15.32 -24.18
C ILE A 8 -5.43 16.53 -24.37
N ASP A 9 -5.46 17.46 -23.45
CA ASP A 9 -4.51 18.57 -23.41
C ASP A 9 -3.20 18.03 -22.81
N MET A 10 -2.28 17.64 -23.70
CA MET A 10 -1.03 17.00 -23.33
C MET A 10 0.11 18.01 -23.40
N PRO A 11 0.84 18.26 -22.28
CA PRO A 11 2.01 19.11 -22.27
C PRO A 11 3.07 18.63 -23.25
N SER A 12 3.76 19.57 -23.91
CA SER A 12 4.77 19.29 -24.93
C SER A 12 5.89 18.35 -24.44
N LYS A 13 6.23 18.40 -23.15
CA LYS A 13 7.20 17.51 -22.51
C LYS A 13 6.75 16.05 -22.57
N LEU A 14 5.48 15.76 -22.33
CA LEU A 14 4.95 14.39 -22.37
C LEU A 14 4.95 13.81 -23.79
N LEU A 15 4.65 14.64 -24.79
CA LEU A 15 4.76 14.24 -26.20
C LEU A 15 6.19 13.91 -26.58
N LEU A 16 7.14 14.68 -26.06
CA LEU A 16 8.56 14.44 -26.27
C LEU A 16 9.02 13.12 -25.61
N ASP A 17 8.57 12.86 -24.39
CA ASP A 17 8.87 11.63 -23.66
C ASP A 17 8.36 10.39 -24.42
N LEU A 18 7.13 10.44 -24.95
CA LEU A 18 6.59 9.37 -25.80
C LEU A 18 7.39 9.18 -27.09
N LYS A 19 7.80 10.27 -27.74
CA LYS A 19 8.64 10.20 -28.95
C LYS A 19 10.03 9.62 -28.67
N ASN A 20 10.54 9.84 -27.47
CA ASN A 20 11.81 9.28 -27.00
C ASN A 20 11.69 7.84 -26.51
N GLY A 21 10.52 7.22 -26.61
CA GLY A 21 10.29 5.83 -26.24
C GLY A 21 9.98 5.59 -24.75
N TYR A 22 9.70 6.63 -23.99
CA TYR A 22 9.38 6.51 -22.57
C TYR A 22 7.88 6.26 -22.33
N ASN A 23 7.56 5.33 -21.45
CA ASN A 23 6.20 5.14 -20.96
C ASN A 23 5.77 6.32 -20.08
N ILE A 24 4.52 6.71 -20.17
CA ILE A 24 3.97 7.82 -19.39
C ILE A 24 2.93 7.33 -18.42
N GLY A 25 3.02 7.80 -17.16
CA GLY A 25 1.94 7.72 -16.18
C GLY A 25 1.73 9.10 -15.57
N LYS A 26 0.68 9.84 -15.99
CA LYS A 26 0.46 11.20 -15.50
C LYS A 26 -1.01 11.61 -15.49
N LEU A 27 -1.35 12.49 -14.56
CA LEU A 27 -2.64 13.17 -14.56
C LEU A 27 -2.75 14.13 -15.76
N VAL A 28 -3.84 14.01 -16.49
CA VAL A 28 -4.14 14.81 -17.66
C VAL A 28 -5.54 15.42 -17.54
N ARG A 29 -5.75 16.54 -18.19
CA ARG A 29 -7.08 17.12 -18.35
C ARG A 29 -7.74 16.49 -19.56
N LEU A 30 -8.96 16.04 -19.35
CA LEU A 30 -9.80 15.46 -20.39
C LEU A 30 -10.86 16.48 -20.74
N ASP A 31 -10.95 16.81 -22.00
CA ASP A 31 -12.07 17.60 -22.54
C ASP A 31 -13.04 16.62 -23.21
N TYR A 32 -14.09 16.28 -22.49
CA TYR A 32 -15.13 15.39 -22.95
C TYR A 32 -16.47 16.07 -22.79
N ASP A 33 -17.17 16.25 -23.90
CA ASP A 33 -18.55 16.77 -23.95
C ASP A 33 -18.71 18.09 -23.16
N GLN A 34 -17.81 19.05 -23.38
CA GLN A 34 -17.73 20.36 -22.72
C GLN A 34 -17.52 20.32 -21.18
N LYS A 35 -17.27 19.11 -20.62
CA LYS A 35 -16.92 18.95 -19.22
C LYS A 35 -15.43 18.66 -19.08
N LYS A 36 -14.73 19.56 -18.39
CA LYS A 36 -13.31 19.33 -18.03
C LYS A 36 -13.26 18.35 -16.88
N LYS A 37 -12.78 17.14 -17.15
CA LYS A 37 -12.51 16.11 -16.13
C LYS A 37 -11.02 15.88 -16.02
N GLU A 38 -10.58 15.39 -14.87
CA GLU A 38 -9.22 14.92 -14.67
C GLU A 38 -9.21 13.40 -14.76
N GLY A 39 -8.20 12.87 -15.43
CA GLY A 39 -7.97 11.45 -15.53
C GLY A 39 -6.48 11.14 -15.47
N TYR A 40 -6.14 9.92 -15.12
CA TYR A 40 -4.76 9.43 -15.11
C TYR A 40 -4.48 8.71 -16.43
N LEU A 41 -3.61 9.30 -17.25
CA LEU A 41 -3.16 8.72 -18.52
C LEU A 41 -1.99 7.78 -18.26
N VAL A 42 -2.12 6.53 -18.70
CA VAL A 42 -1.01 5.61 -18.90
C VAL A 42 -0.84 5.43 -20.39
N ALA A 43 0.31 5.79 -20.93
CA ALA A 43 0.60 5.66 -22.36
C ALA A 43 1.95 4.97 -22.59
N ILE A 44 1.97 4.11 -23.60
CA ILE A 44 3.12 3.33 -24.02
C ILE A 44 3.43 3.73 -25.45
N PRO A 45 4.69 4.12 -25.78
CA PRO A 45 5.06 4.40 -27.15
C PRO A 45 4.92 3.16 -28.01
N CYS A 46 4.49 3.33 -29.25
CA CYS A 46 4.42 2.26 -30.24
C CYS A 46 5.14 2.68 -31.52
N GLN A 47 5.45 1.71 -32.37
CA GLN A 47 5.92 2.03 -33.72
C GLN A 47 4.85 2.85 -34.44
N GLU A 48 5.29 3.79 -35.26
CA GLU A 48 4.36 4.62 -36.03
C GLU A 48 3.41 3.76 -36.84
N TYR A 49 2.14 3.99 -36.63
CA TYR A 49 1.07 3.24 -37.30
C TYR A 49 0.04 4.21 -37.86
N THR A 50 -0.24 4.10 -39.15
CA THR A 50 -1.15 5.01 -39.86
C THR A 50 -2.48 4.31 -40.13
N ILE A 51 -3.57 4.91 -39.65
CA ILE A 51 -4.95 4.48 -39.93
C ILE A 51 -5.71 5.68 -40.47
N ASN A 52 -6.36 5.51 -41.64
CA ASN A 52 -7.18 6.53 -42.29
C ASN A 52 -6.47 7.89 -42.46
N GLY A 53 -5.14 7.87 -42.73
CA GLY A 53 -4.35 9.10 -42.91
C GLY A 53 -3.89 9.79 -41.64
N GLU A 54 -4.24 9.27 -40.46
CA GLU A 54 -3.75 9.74 -39.17
C GLU A 54 -2.63 8.81 -38.65
N THR A 55 -1.52 9.40 -38.20
CA THR A 55 -0.37 8.64 -37.67
C THR A 55 -0.42 8.59 -36.15
N TYR A 56 -0.35 7.39 -35.61
CA TYR A 56 -0.37 7.11 -34.17
C TYR A 56 1.03 6.69 -33.74
N THR A 57 1.51 7.26 -32.61
CA THR A 57 2.85 7.03 -32.08
C THR A 57 2.83 6.43 -30.67
N ALA A 58 1.66 6.31 -30.07
CA ALA A 58 1.48 5.74 -28.74
C ALA A 58 0.09 5.14 -28.56
N ILE A 59 -0.01 4.16 -27.69
CA ILE A 59 -1.27 3.59 -27.21
C ILE A 59 -1.41 3.93 -25.74
N GLY A 60 -2.56 4.44 -25.33
CA GLY A 60 -2.79 4.81 -23.94
C GLY A 60 -4.19 4.49 -23.44
N THR A 61 -4.30 4.40 -22.14
CA THR A 61 -5.56 4.28 -21.41
C THR A 61 -5.67 5.41 -20.40
N VAL A 62 -6.87 5.97 -20.31
CA VAL A 62 -7.16 6.99 -19.30
C VAL A 62 -8.07 6.38 -18.23
N TYR A 63 -7.60 6.44 -17.00
CA TYR A 63 -8.37 6.04 -15.83
C TYR A 63 -9.04 7.27 -15.22
N ASP A 64 -10.33 7.16 -14.90
CA ASP A 64 -11.03 8.16 -14.11
C ASP A 64 -10.36 8.29 -12.73
N HIS A 65 -10.19 9.53 -12.25
CA HIS A 65 -9.52 9.81 -10.97
C HIS A 65 -10.20 9.07 -9.81
N SER A 66 -11.53 9.06 -9.76
CA SER A 66 -12.28 8.37 -8.70
C SER A 66 -12.05 6.85 -8.71
N LYS A 67 -11.85 6.29 -9.90
CA LYS A 67 -11.57 4.86 -10.08
C LYS A 67 -10.16 4.52 -9.60
N LEU A 68 -9.19 5.38 -9.91
CA LEU A 68 -7.83 5.25 -9.42
C LEU A 68 -7.78 5.38 -7.89
N ASP A 69 -8.48 6.35 -7.31
CA ASP A 69 -8.63 6.50 -5.86
C ASP A 69 -9.18 5.23 -5.20
N SER A 70 -10.19 4.61 -5.80
CA SER A 70 -10.78 3.38 -5.27
C SER A 70 -9.81 2.19 -5.33
N MET A 71 -8.98 2.11 -6.37
CA MET A 71 -7.97 1.05 -6.56
C MET A 71 -6.76 1.24 -5.63
N LEU A 72 -6.34 2.48 -5.44
CA LEU A 72 -5.17 2.85 -4.63
C LEU A 72 -5.53 3.16 -3.18
N LYS A 73 -6.81 3.07 -2.81
CA LYS A 73 -7.24 3.25 -1.44
C LYS A 73 -6.65 2.16 -0.56
N LEU A 74 -5.64 2.51 0.19
CA LEU A 74 -5.05 1.62 1.18
C LEU A 74 -6.10 1.33 2.25
N LYS A 75 -6.65 0.11 2.25
CA LYS A 75 -7.61 -0.35 3.27
C LYS A 75 -6.95 -0.52 4.64
N GLY A 76 -5.63 -0.59 4.67
CA GLY A 76 -4.85 -0.60 5.90
C GLY A 76 -4.74 0.79 6.54
N TYR A 77 -4.44 0.81 7.82
CA TYR A 77 -4.20 2.03 8.60
C TYR A 77 -5.38 3.02 8.66
N ASP A 78 -6.63 2.57 8.49
CA ASP A 78 -7.86 3.39 8.58
C ASP A 78 -7.83 4.67 7.73
N GLY A 79 -7.21 4.61 6.55
CA GLY A 79 -7.05 5.76 5.66
C GLY A 79 -6.03 6.80 6.12
N LYS A 80 -5.20 6.48 7.13
CA LYS A 80 -4.14 7.36 7.64
C LYS A 80 -2.79 7.15 6.94
N ALA A 81 -2.78 6.41 5.84
CA ALA A 81 -1.63 6.24 4.97
C ALA A 81 -1.77 7.14 3.73
N TYR A 82 -0.72 7.90 3.44
CA TYR A 82 -0.64 8.75 2.26
C TYR A 82 0.13 8.03 1.16
N LEU A 83 -0.47 7.96 -0.02
CA LEU A 83 0.13 7.37 -1.19
C LEU A 83 0.46 8.46 -2.21
N PHE A 84 1.67 8.41 -2.74
CA PHE A 84 2.13 9.31 -3.79
C PHE A 84 2.69 8.50 -4.96
N MET A 85 2.42 8.95 -6.17
CA MET A 85 3.13 8.50 -7.36
C MET A 85 4.03 9.65 -7.81
N LEU A 86 5.29 9.35 -8.04
CA LEU A 86 6.29 10.34 -8.43
C LEU A 86 6.77 10.03 -9.85
N ASP A 87 7.11 11.09 -10.60
CA ASP A 87 7.88 10.97 -11.84
C ASP A 87 9.38 10.77 -11.54
N ASN A 88 10.20 10.61 -12.59
CA ASN A 88 11.64 10.44 -12.45
C ASN A 88 12.36 11.63 -11.78
N ASP A 89 11.77 12.81 -11.85
CA ASP A 89 12.31 14.01 -11.21
C ASP A 89 11.88 14.12 -9.72
N GLY A 90 11.08 13.13 -9.22
CA GLY A 90 10.56 13.11 -7.86
C GLY A 90 9.38 14.06 -7.64
N ASN A 91 8.73 14.52 -8.73
CA ASN A 91 7.53 15.34 -8.62
C ASN A 91 6.29 14.47 -8.46
N ILE A 92 5.34 14.93 -7.67
CA ILE A 92 4.09 14.25 -7.39
C ILE A 92 3.20 14.29 -8.64
N THR A 93 2.93 13.12 -9.22
CA THR A 93 2.00 12.94 -10.35
C THR A 93 0.61 12.53 -9.88
N TYR A 94 0.52 11.85 -8.72
CA TYR A 94 -0.73 11.44 -8.10
C TYR A 94 -0.58 11.37 -6.57
N THR A 95 -1.66 11.65 -5.84
CA THR A 95 -1.78 11.41 -4.40
C THR A 95 -3.22 11.05 -4.04
N ASN A 96 -3.39 10.15 -3.09
CA ASN A 96 -4.70 9.81 -2.51
C ASN A 96 -5.16 10.80 -1.44
N GLN A 97 -4.38 11.83 -1.16
CA GLN A 97 -4.72 12.89 -0.21
C GLN A 97 -5.79 13.78 -0.83
N SER A 98 -7.02 13.65 -0.38
CA SER A 98 -8.13 14.49 -0.83
C SER A 98 -7.97 15.92 -0.29
N GLY A 99 -7.86 16.88 -1.20
CA GLY A 99 -7.84 18.31 -0.87
C GLY A 99 -6.63 19.08 -1.37
N ASP A 100 -5.47 18.47 -1.54
CA ASP A 100 -4.25 19.17 -1.93
C ASP A 100 -4.04 19.20 -3.45
N LYS A 101 -4.83 20.03 -4.13
CA LYS A 101 -4.54 20.42 -5.53
C LYS A 101 -3.17 21.09 -5.70
N PHE A 102 -2.59 21.55 -4.59
CA PHE A 102 -1.31 22.29 -4.56
C PHE A 102 -0.08 21.38 -4.66
N LEU A 103 -0.17 20.10 -4.33
CA LEU A 103 0.97 19.19 -4.35
C LEU A 103 1.31 18.63 -5.74
N ARG A 104 0.46 18.86 -6.73
CA ARG A 104 0.70 18.37 -8.10
C ARG A 104 1.84 19.12 -8.76
N ASN A 105 2.75 18.40 -9.36
CA ASN A 105 4.00 18.90 -9.96
C ASN A 105 4.99 19.52 -8.97
N TYR A 106 4.80 19.28 -7.67
CA TYR A 106 5.74 19.69 -6.64
C TYR A 106 6.60 18.50 -6.22
N SER A 107 7.88 18.75 -5.93
CA SER A 107 8.77 17.68 -5.47
C SER A 107 8.34 17.21 -4.08
N LEU A 108 8.08 15.89 -3.92
CA LEU A 108 7.73 15.29 -2.64
C LEU A 108 8.80 15.58 -1.58
N LEU A 109 10.07 15.43 -1.93
CA LEU A 109 11.19 15.65 -1.00
C LEU A 109 11.27 17.12 -0.54
N LYS A 110 11.02 18.07 -1.45
CA LYS A 110 10.95 19.49 -1.07
C LYS A 110 9.76 19.77 -0.15
N HIS A 111 8.62 19.14 -0.39
CA HIS A 111 7.45 19.27 0.47
C HIS A 111 7.76 18.74 1.88
N LEU A 112 8.27 17.53 1.99
CA LEU A 112 8.61 16.91 3.27
C LEU A 112 9.69 17.70 4.04
N LYS A 113 10.64 18.33 3.34
CA LYS A 113 11.61 19.26 3.95
C LYS A 113 10.94 20.53 4.45
N GLY A 114 10.05 21.13 3.66
CA GLY A 114 9.31 22.34 4.04
C GLY A 114 8.46 22.14 5.29
N GLU A 115 7.85 20.96 5.45
CA GLU A 115 7.09 20.55 6.63
C GLU A 115 7.99 20.04 7.79
N GLN A 116 9.31 20.13 7.66
CA GLN A 116 10.28 19.61 8.62
C GLN A 116 10.11 18.12 8.96
N ALA A 117 9.45 17.38 8.08
CA ALA A 117 9.22 15.94 8.25
C ALA A 117 10.49 15.12 8.00
N ILE A 118 11.39 15.63 7.16
CA ILE A 118 12.71 15.02 6.87
C ILE A 118 13.82 16.07 6.92
N THR A 119 15.02 15.60 7.22
CA THR A 119 16.25 16.46 7.16
C THR A 119 16.77 16.56 5.72
N GLU A 120 17.72 17.48 5.50
CA GLU A 120 18.44 17.61 4.21
C GLU A 120 19.15 16.32 3.84
N GLU A 121 19.88 15.73 4.80
CA GLU A 121 20.63 14.48 4.61
C GLU A 121 19.72 13.31 4.25
N GLU A 122 18.54 13.22 4.89
CA GLU A 122 17.52 12.21 4.56
C GLU A 122 16.96 12.42 3.15
N ALA A 123 16.69 13.67 2.76
CA ALA A 123 16.21 13.98 1.41
C ALA A 123 17.22 13.59 0.32
N ASP A 124 18.51 13.89 0.54
CA ASP A 124 19.59 13.52 -0.39
C ASP A 124 19.78 12.00 -0.47
N LEU A 125 19.65 11.29 0.65
CA LEU A 125 19.69 9.85 0.68
C LEU A 125 18.52 9.25 -0.13
N PHE A 126 17.30 9.76 0.05
CA PHE A 126 16.14 9.32 -0.73
C PHE A 126 16.29 9.61 -2.21
N LYS A 127 16.81 10.79 -2.56
CA LYS A 127 17.06 11.12 -3.96
C LYS A 127 17.99 10.09 -4.61
N LYS A 128 19.08 9.72 -3.97
CA LYS A 128 19.99 8.68 -4.45
C LYS A 128 19.29 7.33 -4.62
N LYS A 129 18.44 6.93 -3.66
CA LYS A 129 17.67 5.67 -3.73
C LYS A 129 16.65 5.69 -4.86
N PHE A 130 15.99 6.82 -5.10
CA PHE A 130 15.08 6.98 -6.22
C PHE A 130 15.81 6.93 -7.56
N ASP A 131 16.94 7.61 -7.66
CA ASP A 131 17.78 7.59 -8.88
C ASP A 131 18.31 6.17 -9.17
N ASN A 132 18.67 5.40 -8.14
CA ASN A 132 19.11 4.01 -8.25
C ASN A 132 17.96 3.01 -8.42
N ARG A 133 16.71 3.45 -8.40
CA ARG A 133 15.52 2.60 -8.46
C ARG A 133 15.48 1.50 -7.39
N GLU A 134 15.92 1.83 -6.21
CA GLU A 134 15.83 0.96 -5.05
C GLU A 134 14.39 0.93 -4.50
N SER A 135 14.01 -0.19 -3.90
CA SER A 135 12.78 -0.31 -3.11
C SER A 135 13.13 -0.52 -1.64
N GLY A 136 12.28 -0.03 -0.74
CA GLY A 136 12.52 -0.18 0.69
C GLY A 136 11.55 0.56 1.58
N VAL A 137 11.79 0.43 2.88
CA VAL A 137 11.08 1.17 3.93
C VAL A 137 12.11 1.78 4.87
N THR A 138 11.93 3.05 5.21
CA THR A 138 12.81 3.76 6.14
C THR A 138 11.98 4.58 7.13
N LEU A 139 12.42 4.65 8.38
CA LEU A 139 11.85 5.55 9.38
C LEU A 139 12.52 6.91 9.26
N VAL A 140 11.75 7.97 9.14
CA VAL A 140 12.22 9.36 8.99
C VAL A 140 11.53 10.28 9.97
N GLY A 141 12.14 11.44 10.21
CA GLY A 141 11.62 12.47 11.09
C GLY A 141 11.95 12.25 12.57
N LYS A 142 12.56 13.26 13.20
CA LYS A 142 13.00 13.19 14.60
C LYS A 142 11.86 13.46 15.59
N GLN A 143 11.03 14.47 15.32
CA GLN A 143 9.97 14.89 16.26
C GLN A 143 8.65 14.14 16.02
N ALA A 144 8.30 13.93 14.75
CA ALA A 144 7.12 13.18 14.34
C ALA A 144 7.56 12.08 13.34
N PRO A 145 7.96 10.90 13.83
CA PRO A 145 8.50 9.87 12.95
C PRO A 145 7.43 9.26 12.05
N TYR A 146 7.81 9.05 10.76
CA TYR A 146 7.00 8.41 9.74
C TYR A 146 7.75 7.22 9.14
N TYR A 147 7.03 6.17 8.79
CA TYR A 147 7.52 5.16 7.88
C TYR A 147 7.31 5.66 6.45
N LEU A 148 8.39 5.70 5.68
CA LEU A 148 8.39 6.04 4.27
C LEU A 148 8.78 4.78 3.50
N GLY A 149 7.79 4.16 2.83
CA GLY A 149 7.97 3.04 1.92
C GLY A 149 8.05 3.55 0.48
N TYR A 150 8.96 3.03 -0.32
CA TYR A 150 9.11 3.40 -1.72
C TYR A 150 9.39 2.18 -2.59
N CYS A 151 8.78 2.18 -3.78
CA CYS A 151 8.91 1.10 -4.74
C CYS A 151 8.84 1.66 -6.17
N PRO A 152 9.87 1.47 -7.00
CA PRO A 152 9.82 1.86 -8.40
C PRO A 152 8.89 0.94 -9.18
N ILE A 153 8.14 1.52 -10.12
CA ILE A 153 7.31 0.80 -11.08
C ILE A 153 8.01 0.90 -12.43
N GLU A 154 8.58 -0.21 -12.88
CA GLU A 154 9.41 -0.24 -14.10
C GLU A 154 8.65 0.12 -15.38
N SER A 155 7.37 -0.29 -15.46
CA SER A 155 6.57 -0.17 -16.68
C SER A 155 6.33 1.27 -17.14
N ASN A 156 6.37 2.26 -16.24
CA ASN A 156 6.02 3.65 -16.54
C ASN A 156 6.91 4.70 -15.88
N ASN A 157 8.12 4.32 -15.51
CA ASN A 157 9.10 5.21 -14.91
C ASN A 157 8.57 6.00 -13.69
N THR A 158 7.70 5.37 -12.92
CA THR A 158 7.04 5.98 -11.76
C THR A 158 7.61 5.37 -10.48
N ILE A 159 7.68 6.15 -9.41
CA ILE A 159 8.01 5.67 -8.08
C ILE A 159 6.76 5.79 -7.21
N LEU A 160 6.35 4.67 -6.63
CA LEU A 160 5.27 4.65 -5.65
C LEU A 160 5.86 4.91 -4.27
N VAL A 161 5.35 5.91 -3.56
CA VAL A 161 5.77 6.25 -2.20
C VAL A 161 4.57 6.19 -1.27
N CYS A 162 4.72 5.50 -0.14
CA CYS A 162 3.73 5.41 0.92
C CYS A 162 4.30 6.03 2.20
N ILE A 163 3.55 6.92 2.81
CA ILE A 163 3.94 7.58 4.07
C ILE A 163 2.90 7.27 5.13
N VAL A 164 3.34 6.73 6.27
CA VAL A 164 2.47 6.39 7.41
C VAL A 164 3.11 6.87 8.69
N ALA A 165 2.36 7.61 9.51
CA ALA A 165 2.85 8.02 10.82
C ALA A 165 3.18 6.80 11.69
N LYS A 166 4.35 6.81 12.35
CA LYS A 166 4.79 5.71 13.22
C LYS A 166 3.75 5.34 14.26
N GLY A 167 3.12 6.33 14.91
CA GLY A 167 2.09 6.08 15.92
C GLY A 167 0.87 5.32 15.39
N VAL A 168 0.53 5.47 14.10
CA VAL A 168 -0.55 4.71 13.45
C VAL A 168 -0.16 3.24 13.33
N VAL A 169 1.07 2.97 12.89
CA VAL A 169 1.61 1.61 12.77
C VAL A 169 1.72 0.95 14.14
N ASP A 170 2.28 1.66 15.12
CA ASP A 170 2.44 1.17 16.49
C ASP A 170 1.09 0.81 17.14
N ASN A 171 0.03 1.58 16.86
CA ASN A 171 -1.32 1.27 17.36
C ASN A 171 -1.86 -0.02 16.74
N VAL A 172 -1.74 -0.18 15.41
CA VAL A 172 -2.18 -1.41 14.72
C VAL A 172 -1.41 -2.63 15.24
N LEU A 173 -0.09 -2.50 15.43
CA LEU A 173 0.74 -3.57 15.97
C LEU A 173 0.34 -3.93 17.40
N ARG A 174 0.04 -2.94 18.26
CA ARG A 174 -0.39 -3.15 19.64
C ARG A 174 -1.72 -3.89 19.71
N ASP A 175 -2.67 -3.52 18.87
CA ASP A 175 -3.96 -4.19 18.81
C ASP A 175 -3.83 -5.63 18.33
N TYR A 176 -2.96 -5.87 17.33
CA TYR A 176 -2.63 -7.21 16.89
C TYR A 176 -1.97 -8.04 18.01
N GLN A 177 -0.96 -7.49 18.68
CA GLN A 177 -0.28 -8.16 19.80
C GLN A 177 -1.25 -8.50 20.94
N ARG A 178 -2.18 -7.60 21.29
CA ARG A 178 -3.22 -7.86 22.28
C ARG A 178 -4.11 -9.04 21.85
N THR A 179 -4.55 -9.05 20.61
CA THR A 179 -5.41 -10.12 20.08
C THR A 179 -4.67 -11.46 20.12
N VAL A 180 -3.42 -11.51 19.69
CA VAL A 180 -2.59 -12.72 19.72
C VAL A 180 -2.39 -13.21 21.14
N LEU A 181 -2.02 -12.32 22.07
CA LEU A 181 -1.87 -12.65 23.50
C LEU A 181 -3.14 -13.23 24.09
N PHE A 182 -4.29 -12.59 23.87
CA PHE A 182 -5.57 -13.05 24.38
C PHE A 182 -5.95 -14.42 23.81
N THR A 183 -5.79 -14.62 22.51
CA THR A 183 -6.07 -15.90 21.86
C THR A 183 -5.16 -17.00 22.38
N THR A 184 -3.86 -16.72 22.56
CA THR A 184 -2.90 -17.67 23.11
C THR A 184 -3.25 -18.04 24.57
N MET A 185 -3.62 -17.07 25.40
CA MET A 185 -4.08 -17.32 26.76
C MET A 185 -5.31 -18.22 26.83
N LEU A 186 -6.31 -17.95 25.97
CA LEU A 186 -7.52 -18.78 25.88
C LEU A 186 -7.20 -20.21 25.47
N MET A 187 -6.38 -20.39 24.44
CA MET A 187 -5.96 -21.72 23.97
C MET A 187 -5.21 -22.48 25.07
N THR A 188 -4.25 -21.83 25.72
CA THR A 188 -3.48 -22.43 26.82
C THR A 188 -4.39 -22.80 28.00
N GLY A 189 -5.31 -21.93 28.39
CA GLY A 189 -6.31 -22.20 29.42
C GLY A 189 -7.21 -23.39 29.08
N PHE A 190 -7.66 -23.47 27.81
CA PHE A 190 -8.48 -24.59 27.35
C PHE A 190 -7.72 -25.93 27.40
N ILE A 191 -6.46 -25.95 26.94
CA ILE A 191 -5.60 -27.13 27.03
C ILE A 191 -5.40 -27.56 28.48
N PHE A 192 -5.16 -26.60 29.38
CA PHE A 192 -4.98 -26.88 30.79
C PHE A 192 -6.24 -27.50 31.42
N LEU A 193 -7.42 -26.99 31.09
CA LEU A 193 -8.71 -27.56 31.54
C LEU A 193 -8.93 -28.97 31.03
N LEU A 194 -8.62 -29.23 29.76
CA LEU A 194 -8.69 -30.59 29.18
C LEU A 194 -7.76 -31.58 29.90
N LEU A 195 -6.50 -31.18 30.12
CA LEU A 195 -5.51 -32.00 30.82
C LEU A 195 -5.93 -32.29 32.26
N THR A 196 -6.44 -31.27 32.97
CA THR A 196 -6.93 -31.41 34.35
C THR A 196 -8.16 -32.35 34.40
N GLY A 197 -9.08 -32.20 33.44
CA GLY A 197 -10.25 -33.07 33.33
C GLY A 197 -9.86 -34.53 33.04
N LEU A 198 -8.91 -34.76 32.15
CA LEU A 198 -8.36 -36.10 31.85
C LEU A 198 -7.69 -36.70 33.09
N PHE A 199 -6.84 -35.91 33.77
CA PHE A 199 -6.16 -36.39 35.00
C PHE A 199 -7.18 -36.76 36.09
N TYR A 200 -8.18 -35.93 36.29
CA TYR A 200 -9.25 -36.21 37.23
C TYR A 200 -10.03 -37.49 36.87
N SER A 201 -10.37 -37.70 35.61
CA SER A 201 -11.05 -38.89 35.13
C SER A 201 -10.23 -40.15 35.33
N ILE A 202 -8.94 -40.12 35.01
CA ILE A 202 -8.00 -41.25 35.21
C ILE A 202 -7.86 -41.58 36.70
N SER A 203 -7.69 -40.53 37.54
CA SER A 203 -7.58 -40.73 39.01
C SER A 203 -8.83 -41.34 39.62
N ARG A 204 -10.01 -40.95 39.12
CA ARG A 204 -11.30 -41.50 39.57
C ARG A 204 -11.48 -42.96 39.17
N LEU A 205 -11.05 -43.33 37.96
CA LEU A 205 -11.06 -44.74 37.50
C LEU A 205 -10.14 -45.60 38.34
N GLY A 206 -8.91 -45.13 38.57
CA GLY A 206 -7.93 -45.87 39.42
C GLY A 206 -8.41 -46.08 40.87
N LEU A 207 -9.09 -45.09 41.43
CA LEU A 207 -9.71 -45.25 42.77
C LEU A 207 -10.86 -46.26 42.77
N ALA A 208 -11.66 -46.28 41.71
CA ALA A 208 -12.78 -47.22 41.57
C ALA A 208 -12.28 -48.66 41.44
N ASP A 209 -11.20 -48.88 40.68
CA ASP A 209 -10.58 -50.22 40.53
C ASP A 209 -9.99 -50.71 41.85
N GLN A 210 -9.28 -49.83 42.58
CA GLN A 210 -8.76 -50.19 43.92
C GLN A 210 -9.86 -50.58 44.87
N LYS A 211 -10.96 -49.84 44.87
CA LYS A 211 -12.09 -50.12 45.72
C LYS A 211 -12.75 -51.47 45.40
N ALA A 212 -12.92 -51.77 44.12
CA ALA A 212 -13.44 -53.04 43.68
C ALA A 212 -12.52 -54.21 44.05
N GLU A 213 -11.21 -54.04 44.02
CA GLU A 213 -10.24 -55.03 44.42
C GLU A 213 -10.25 -55.29 45.96
N TYR A 214 -10.42 -54.22 46.77
CA TYR A 214 -10.62 -54.34 48.23
C TYR A 214 -11.90 -55.05 48.60
N GLU A 215 -12.99 -54.75 47.96
CA GLU A 215 -14.30 -55.43 48.16
C GLU A 215 -14.23 -56.94 47.82
N LYS A 216 -13.53 -57.26 46.73
CA LYS A 216 -13.32 -58.65 46.29
C LYS A 216 -12.51 -59.48 47.32
N ARG A 217 -11.40 -58.87 47.82
CA ARG A 217 -10.60 -59.52 48.88
C ARG A 217 -11.34 -59.71 50.18
N ASN A 218 -12.20 -58.79 50.60
CA ASN A 218 -13.01 -58.90 51.82
C ASN A 218 -14.14 -59.95 51.72
N ASN A 219 -14.59 -60.26 50.49
CA ASN A 219 -15.63 -61.31 50.30
C ASN A 219 -15.07 -62.70 50.12
N GLU A 220 -13.71 -62.83 49.96
CA GLU A 220 -13.00 -64.12 49.87
C GLU A 220 -12.43 -64.60 51.22
N LEU A 221 -12.57 -63.81 52.27
CA LEU A 221 -12.23 -64.15 53.69
C LEU A 221 -13.54 -64.53 54.45
#